data_1490bdaa6945426e7d4d9ecc30f79cc3
#
_entry.id   1490bdaa6945426e7d4d9ecc30f79cc3
#
_cell.length_a   1.000
_cell.length_b   1.000
_cell.length_c   1.000
_cell.angle_alpha   90.00
_cell.angle_beta   90.00
_cell.angle_gamma   90.00
#
_symmetry.space_group_name_H-M   'P 1'
#
loop_
_entity.id
_entity.type
_entity.pdbx_description
1 polymer ?
#
loop_
_entity_poly.entity_id
_entity_poly.type
_entity_poly.pdbx_seq_one_letter_code
_entity_poly.pdbx_strand_id
1 'polypeptide(L)'
;MARPSTMHPRRRAYIVLNICGAVVLFASFLFMPILRHSHRFSDDGHFEIVLRTQPIYALIPTRPGGASEIPARATLYKDGRNCGSAWLPMASFVYELRWQLDGQPREAEIRFGGRWNLDDCSVQQD
;
A
#
# COMPACT_ATOMS: atom_id res chain seq x y z
N MET A 1 55.98 -3.01 8.41
CA MET A 1 54.86 -2.11 8.80
C MET A 1 54.14 -1.66 7.52
N ALA A 2 52.92 -2.09 7.32
CA ALA A 2 52.10 -1.65 6.18
C ALA A 2 51.61 -0.22 6.42
N ARG A 3 51.90 0.73 5.52
CA ARG A 3 51.38 2.10 5.57
C ARG A 3 49.87 2.04 5.32
N PRO A 4 49.03 2.67 6.17
CA PRO A 4 47.62 2.76 5.87
C PRO A 4 47.47 3.58 4.58
N SER A 5 46.87 2.99 3.54
CA SER A 5 46.54 3.66 2.28
C SER A 5 45.52 4.75 2.58
N THR A 6 45.95 5.99 2.63
CA THR A 6 45.03 7.14 2.78
C THR A 6 44.19 7.28 1.51
N MET A 7 42.95 6.83 1.59
CA MET A 7 41.99 6.95 0.52
C MET A 7 41.79 8.44 0.18
N HIS A 8 41.90 8.79 -1.09
CA HIS A 8 41.75 10.17 -1.58
C HIS A 8 40.39 10.77 -1.15
N PRO A 9 40.34 11.98 -0.58
CA PRO A 9 39.12 12.57 0.01
C PRO A 9 37.93 12.59 -0.96
N ARG A 10 38.15 12.80 -2.25
CA ARG A 10 37.10 12.75 -3.29
C ARG A 10 36.47 11.36 -3.40
N ARG A 11 37.26 10.29 -3.31
CA ARG A 11 36.75 8.91 -3.41
C ARG A 11 35.87 8.54 -2.19
N ARG A 12 36.24 9.04 -1.00
CA ARG A 12 35.41 8.86 0.22
C ARG A 12 34.08 9.59 0.09
N ALA A 13 34.06 10.81 -0.43
CA ALA A 13 32.84 11.58 -0.65
C ALA A 13 31.86 10.86 -1.61
N TYR A 14 32.37 10.30 -2.72
CA TYR A 14 31.52 9.52 -3.65
C TYR A 14 30.95 8.27 -3.02
N ILE A 15 31.72 7.53 -2.23
CA ILE A 15 31.25 6.34 -1.56
C ILE A 15 30.13 6.68 -0.54
N VAL A 16 30.34 7.71 0.28
CA VAL A 16 29.33 8.17 1.24
C VAL A 16 28.06 8.61 0.54
N LEU A 17 28.16 9.39 -0.54
CA LEU A 17 27.00 9.86 -1.30
C LEU A 17 26.20 8.68 -1.89
N ASN A 18 26.89 7.68 -2.46
CA ASN A 18 26.23 6.49 -3.00
C ASN A 18 25.52 5.67 -1.91
N ILE A 19 26.17 5.49 -0.75
CA ILE A 19 25.58 4.78 0.38
C ILE A 19 24.35 5.53 0.89
N CYS A 20 24.42 6.85 1.09
CA CYS A 20 23.28 7.66 1.51
C CYS A 20 22.13 7.58 0.49
N GLY A 21 22.43 7.67 -0.80
CA GLY A 21 21.44 7.52 -1.86
C GLY A 21 20.74 6.15 -1.84
N ALA A 22 21.51 5.08 -1.69
CA ALA A 22 20.99 3.71 -1.58
C ALA A 22 20.10 3.53 -0.34
N VAL A 23 20.49 4.08 0.80
CA VAL A 23 19.71 4.03 2.04
C VAL A 23 18.38 4.78 1.89
N VAL A 24 18.39 5.96 1.29
CA VAL A 24 17.16 6.75 1.05
C VAL A 24 16.22 6.01 0.11
N LEU A 25 16.72 5.42 -0.99
CA LEU A 25 15.92 4.63 -1.92
C LEU A 25 15.31 3.40 -1.24
N PHE A 26 16.10 2.68 -0.46
CA PHE A 26 15.62 1.50 0.27
C PHE A 26 14.57 1.86 1.31
N ALA A 27 14.78 2.93 2.08
CA ALA A 27 13.80 3.43 3.03
C ALA A 27 12.49 3.82 2.32
N SER A 28 12.57 4.54 1.20
CA SER A 28 11.40 4.92 0.40
C SER A 28 10.61 3.70 -0.07
N PHE A 29 11.32 2.64 -0.52
CA PHE A 29 10.70 1.39 -0.94
C PHE A 29 9.93 0.70 0.20
N LEU A 30 10.47 0.71 1.44
CA LEU A 30 9.83 0.08 2.60
C LEU A 30 8.48 0.73 2.96
N PHE A 31 8.32 2.02 2.67
CA PHE A 31 7.11 2.77 2.99
C PHE A 31 6.09 2.83 1.83
N MET A 32 6.42 2.31 0.65
CA MET A 32 5.45 2.24 -0.45
C MET A 32 4.45 1.10 -0.25
N PRO A 33 3.14 1.33 -0.46
CA PRO A 33 2.12 0.28 -0.35
C PRO A 33 2.12 -0.61 -1.61
N ILE A 34 3.10 -1.49 -1.71
CA ILE A 34 3.33 -2.34 -2.90
C ILE A 34 3.00 -3.81 -2.69
N LEU A 35 3.06 -4.29 -1.43
CA LEU A 35 2.77 -5.69 -1.14
C LEU A 35 1.27 -5.97 -1.23
N ARG A 36 0.87 -6.82 -2.15
CA ARG A 36 -0.52 -7.28 -2.26
C ARG A 36 -0.85 -8.15 -1.05
N HIS A 37 -1.79 -7.69 -0.23
CA HIS A 37 -2.24 -8.40 0.96
C HIS A 37 -3.44 -9.31 0.65
N SER A 38 -4.47 -8.74 0.04
CA SER A 38 -5.68 -9.48 -0.33
C SER A 38 -6.43 -8.76 -1.46
N HIS A 39 -7.41 -9.44 -2.03
CA HIS A 39 -8.35 -8.86 -3.00
C HIS A 39 -9.76 -9.39 -2.77
N ARG A 40 -10.73 -8.60 -3.17
CA ARG A 40 -12.15 -8.92 -3.10
C ARG A 40 -12.81 -8.51 -4.41
N PHE A 41 -13.57 -9.42 -4.99
CA PHE A 41 -14.36 -9.16 -6.18
C PHE A 41 -15.81 -8.86 -5.79
N SER A 42 -16.49 -8.05 -6.60
CA SER A 42 -17.94 -7.92 -6.56
C SER A 42 -18.61 -9.18 -7.11
N ASP A 43 -19.88 -9.37 -6.78
CA ASP A 43 -20.65 -10.54 -7.21
C ASP A 43 -20.81 -10.62 -8.74
N ASP A 44 -20.81 -9.48 -9.43
CA ASP A 44 -20.87 -9.39 -10.89
C ASP A 44 -19.50 -9.55 -11.58
N GLY A 45 -18.40 -9.58 -10.81
CA GLY A 45 -17.03 -9.76 -11.29
C GLY A 45 -16.42 -8.54 -11.99
N HIS A 46 -17.13 -7.43 -12.15
CA HIS A 46 -16.62 -6.22 -12.83
C HIS A 46 -15.75 -5.34 -11.94
N PHE A 47 -15.91 -5.45 -10.62
CA PHE A 47 -15.17 -4.64 -9.68
C PHE A 47 -14.28 -5.50 -8.80
N GLU A 48 -13.08 -5.02 -8.54
CA GLU A 48 -12.10 -5.64 -7.65
C GLU A 48 -11.53 -4.60 -6.69
N ILE A 49 -11.52 -4.88 -5.39
CA ILE A 49 -10.75 -4.12 -4.42
C ILE A 49 -9.49 -4.90 -4.07
N VAL A 50 -8.34 -4.26 -4.27
CA VAL A 50 -7.02 -4.81 -3.95
C VAL A 50 -6.46 -4.08 -2.75
N LEU A 51 -6.11 -4.82 -1.69
CA LEU A 51 -5.37 -4.29 -0.56
C LEU A 51 -3.88 -4.45 -0.76
N ARG A 52 -3.16 -3.35 -0.52
CA ARG A 52 -1.70 -3.33 -0.50
C ARG A 52 -1.19 -2.80 0.82
N THR A 53 -0.14 -3.42 1.33
CA THR A 53 0.53 -3.03 2.56
C THR A 53 1.95 -2.56 2.27
N GLN A 54 2.55 -1.86 3.21
CA GLN A 54 3.93 -1.42 3.10
C GLN A 54 4.90 -2.55 3.52
N PRO A 55 6.01 -2.77 2.80
CA PRO A 55 6.98 -3.83 3.11
C PRO A 55 7.55 -3.75 4.54
N ILE A 56 7.63 -2.55 5.12
CA ILE A 56 8.13 -2.38 6.47
C ILE A 56 7.38 -3.22 7.51
N TYR A 57 6.08 -3.46 7.30
CA TYR A 57 5.28 -4.28 8.22
C TYR A 57 5.63 -5.76 8.15
N ALA A 58 6.25 -6.23 7.07
CA ALA A 58 6.77 -7.60 6.98
C ALA A 58 8.05 -7.80 7.82
N LEU A 59 8.75 -6.72 8.15
CA LEU A 59 9.98 -6.74 8.96
C LEU A 59 9.71 -6.58 10.46
N ILE A 60 8.52 -6.14 10.85
CA ILE A 60 8.15 -5.96 12.25
C ILE A 60 7.56 -7.28 12.76
N PRO A 61 8.13 -7.87 13.85
CA PRO A 61 7.54 -9.05 14.46
C PRO A 61 6.13 -8.74 14.94
N THR A 62 5.13 -9.35 14.33
CA THR A 62 3.73 -9.22 14.73
C THR A 62 3.34 -10.36 15.65
N ARG A 63 2.44 -10.08 16.60
CA ARG A 63 1.80 -11.14 17.40
C ARG A 63 1.01 -12.08 16.48
N PRO A 64 0.83 -13.35 16.84
CA PRO A 64 -0.06 -14.24 16.10
C PRO A 64 -1.43 -13.57 15.90
N GLY A 65 -1.87 -13.41 14.63
CA GLY A 65 -3.09 -12.68 14.26
C GLY A 65 -2.91 -11.17 14.01
N GLY A 66 -1.77 -10.57 14.34
CA GLY A 66 -1.53 -9.12 14.20
C GLY A 66 -1.38 -8.63 12.76
N ALA A 67 -1.26 -9.49 11.77
CA ALA A 67 -1.16 -9.09 10.36
C ALA A 67 -2.43 -8.38 9.83
N SER A 68 -3.56 -8.54 10.50
CA SER A 68 -4.81 -7.85 10.16
C SER A 68 -4.92 -6.44 10.74
N GLU A 69 -4.07 -6.10 11.71
CA GLU A 69 -4.05 -4.80 12.40
C GLU A 69 -3.13 -3.77 11.73
N ILE A 70 -2.49 -4.13 10.61
CA ILE A 70 -1.60 -3.24 9.88
C ILE A 70 -2.40 -2.30 8.96
N PRO A 71 -1.96 -1.05 8.78
CA PRO A 71 -2.56 -0.14 7.82
C PRO A 71 -2.41 -0.68 6.39
N ALA A 72 -3.44 -0.47 5.58
CA ALA A 72 -3.44 -0.90 4.19
C ALA A 72 -4.00 0.16 3.26
N ARG A 73 -3.61 0.12 2.00
CA ARG A 73 -4.18 0.92 0.93
C ARG A 73 -5.14 0.05 0.12
N ALA A 74 -6.42 0.40 0.14
CA ALA A 74 -7.44 -0.22 -0.69
C ALA A 74 -7.56 0.54 -2.00
N THR A 75 -7.45 -0.16 -3.12
CA THR A 75 -7.61 0.41 -4.47
C THR A 75 -8.72 -0.33 -5.18
N LEU A 76 -9.72 0.41 -5.66
CA LEU A 76 -10.78 -0.13 -6.49
C LEU A 76 -10.32 -0.17 -7.96
N TYR A 77 -10.59 -1.29 -8.60
CA TYR A 77 -10.45 -1.47 -10.05
C TYR A 77 -11.81 -1.83 -10.65
N LYS A 78 -12.11 -1.23 -11.80
CA LYS A 78 -13.26 -1.56 -12.64
C LYS A 78 -12.74 -2.09 -13.97
N ASP A 79 -12.98 -3.37 -14.25
CA ASP A 79 -12.48 -4.03 -15.47
C ASP A 79 -10.98 -3.78 -15.71
N GLY A 80 -10.16 -3.81 -14.64
CA GLY A 80 -8.73 -3.53 -14.65
C GLY A 80 -8.34 -2.05 -14.60
N ARG A 81 -9.29 -1.10 -14.70
CA ARG A 81 -9.04 0.33 -14.61
C ARG A 81 -9.05 0.80 -13.15
N ASN A 82 -8.05 1.54 -12.72
CA ASN A 82 -7.97 2.12 -11.38
C ASN A 82 -9.02 3.22 -11.19
N CYS A 83 -9.86 3.08 -10.17
CA CYS A 83 -10.91 4.01 -9.78
C CYS A 83 -10.61 4.80 -8.49
N GLY A 84 -9.37 4.76 -8.04
CA GLY A 84 -8.96 5.48 -6.84
C GLY A 84 -8.66 4.57 -5.66
N SER A 85 -8.02 5.15 -4.67
CA SER A 85 -7.52 4.43 -3.49
C SER A 85 -7.90 5.17 -2.22
N ALA A 86 -8.13 4.41 -1.15
CA ALA A 86 -8.32 4.93 0.19
C ALA A 86 -7.41 4.21 1.18
N TRP A 87 -7.03 4.88 2.26
CA TRP A 87 -6.28 4.28 3.35
C TRP A 87 -7.23 3.65 4.36
N LEU A 88 -6.91 2.42 4.76
CA LEU A 88 -7.55 1.72 5.85
C LEU A 88 -6.63 1.73 7.07
N PRO A 89 -7.13 2.12 8.26
CA PRO A 89 -6.35 2.03 9.49
C PRO A 89 -5.90 0.60 9.80
N MET A 90 -6.73 -0.37 9.44
CA MET A 90 -6.43 -1.80 9.57
C MET A 90 -6.86 -2.57 8.33
N ALA A 91 -6.01 -3.48 7.87
CA ALA A 91 -6.30 -4.31 6.69
C ALA A 91 -7.56 -5.19 6.88
N SER A 92 -7.88 -5.58 8.12
CA SER A 92 -9.07 -6.36 8.46
C SER A 92 -10.39 -5.67 8.10
N PHE A 93 -10.42 -4.35 7.97
CA PHE A 93 -11.64 -3.65 7.57
C PHE A 93 -12.13 -4.00 6.17
N VAL A 94 -11.29 -4.61 5.33
CA VAL A 94 -11.76 -5.16 4.04
C VAL A 94 -12.83 -6.23 4.19
N TYR A 95 -12.91 -6.91 5.33
CA TYR A 95 -13.96 -7.89 5.60
C TYR A 95 -15.33 -7.24 5.85
N GLU A 96 -15.34 -5.94 6.14
CA GLU A 96 -16.55 -5.12 6.27
C GLU A 96 -16.96 -4.44 4.96
N LEU A 97 -16.32 -4.81 3.84
CA LEU A 97 -16.66 -4.30 2.51
C LEU A 97 -18.11 -4.65 2.17
N ARG A 98 -18.86 -3.62 1.78
CA ARG A 98 -20.23 -3.71 1.31
C ARG A 98 -20.31 -3.24 -0.13
N TRP A 99 -20.87 -4.07 -0.99
CA TRP A 99 -21.20 -3.75 -2.36
C TRP A 99 -22.68 -3.38 -2.45
N GLN A 100 -22.98 -2.21 -2.97
CA GLN A 100 -24.34 -1.74 -3.27
C GLN A 100 -24.49 -1.60 -4.79
N LEU A 101 -24.70 -2.73 -5.45
CA LEU A 101 -24.75 -2.79 -6.92
C LEU A 101 -26.14 -2.43 -7.46
N ASP A 102 -27.20 -2.62 -6.66
CA ASP A 102 -28.59 -2.34 -7.05
C ASP A 102 -29.01 -0.89 -6.74
N GLY A 103 -28.16 -0.11 -6.09
CA GLY A 103 -28.41 1.28 -5.76
C GLY A 103 -28.15 2.25 -6.92
N GLN A 104 -28.64 3.48 -6.76
CA GLN A 104 -28.26 4.61 -7.62
C GLN A 104 -27.87 5.79 -6.71
N PRO A 105 -26.58 6.16 -6.65
CA PRO A 105 -25.45 5.56 -7.37
C PRO A 105 -25.06 4.18 -6.83
N ARG A 106 -24.42 3.35 -7.67
CA ARG A 106 -23.78 2.10 -7.22
C ARG A 106 -22.54 2.45 -6.42
N GLU A 107 -22.37 1.82 -5.29
CA GLU A 107 -21.30 2.16 -4.36
C GLU A 107 -20.59 0.92 -3.81
N ALA A 108 -19.33 1.09 -3.44
CA ALA A 108 -18.59 0.18 -2.58
C ALA A 108 -18.14 0.95 -1.34
N GLU A 109 -18.38 0.42 -0.16
CA GLU A 109 -18.04 1.06 1.11
C GLU A 109 -17.22 0.13 1.98
N ILE A 110 -16.16 0.66 2.56
CA ILE A 110 -15.40 0.02 3.64
C ILE A 110 -15.46 0.92 4.85
N ARG A 111 -15.92 0.39 5.96
CA ARG A 111 -16.00 1.11 7.23
C ARG A 111 -14.63 1.68 7.61
N PHE A 112 -14.59 2.96 8.00
CA PHE A 112 -13.39 3.72 8.37
C PHE A 112 -12.31 3.81 7.26
N GLY A 113 -12.66 3.54 6.01
CA GLY A 113 -11.69 3.55 4.91
C GLY A 113 -12.08 4.48 3.79
N GLY A 114 -13.27 4.32 3.26
CA GLY A 114 -13.75 5.14 2.16
C GLY A 114 -14.95 4.55 1.45
N ARG A 115 -15.51 5.38 0.62
CA ARG A 115 -16.64 5.07 -0.24
C ARG A 115 -16.27 5.34 -1.69
N TRP A 116 -16.49 4.38 -2.56
CA TRP A 116 -16.27 4.53 -4.00
C TRP A 116 -17.61 4.59 -4.72
N ASN A 117 -17.76 5.60 -5.58
CA ASN A 117 -18.82 5.62 -6.56
C ASN A 117 -18.39 4.76 -7.76
N LEU A 118 -19.12 3.68 -8.01
CA LEU A 118 -18.79 2.69 -9.03
C LEU A 118 -19.16 3.19 -10.44
N ASP A 119 -20.12 4.11 -10.54
CA ASP A 119 -20.55 4.66 -11.83
C ASP A 119 -19.54 5.67 -12.36
N ASP A 120 -19.07 6.59 -11.50
CA ASP A 120 -18.14 7.66 -11.84
C ASP A 120 -16.66 7.24 -11.68
N CYS A 121 -16.39 6.06 -11.11
CA CYS A 121 -15.03 5.62 -10.83
C CYS A 121 -14.28 6.65 -9.96
N SER A 122 -14.89 7.09 -8.88
CA SER A 122 -14.36 8.09 -7.94
C SER A 122 -14.36 7.58 -6.50
N VAL A 123 -13.50 8.14 -5.66
CA VAL A 123 -13.38 7.79 -4.25
C VAL A 123 -13.61 9.00 -3.36
N GLN A 124 -14.36 8.79 -2.28
CA GLN A 124 -14.50 9.71 -1.16
C GLN A 124 -13.86 9.04 0.05
N GLN A 125 -12.91 9.70 0.66
CA GLN A 125 -12.27 9.24 1.89
C GLN A 125 -12.88 9.98 3.06
N ASP A 126 -13.38 9.23 4.05
CA ASP A 126 -13.94 9.77 5.29
C ASP A 126 -12.84 10.23 6.26
#